data_be6ed0be29ee2a3abfc22524a074cd65
#
_entry.id   be6ed0be29ee2a3abfc22524a074cd65
#
_cell.length_a   1.000
_cell.length_b   1.000
_cell.length_c   1.000
_cell.angle_alpha   90.00
_cell.angle_beta   90.00
_cell.angle_gamma   90.00
#
_symmetry.space_group_name_H-M   'P 1'
#
loop_
_entity.id
_entity.type
_entity.pdbx_description
1 polymer ?
#
loop_
_entity_poly.entity_id
_entity_poly.type
_entity_poly.pdbx_seq_one_letter_code
_entity_poly.pdbx_strand_id
1 'polypeptide(L)'
;FDYKPSLQDYAGQPLPRMSGLSGEIEGYLSKPHRVIPSAFPFKHYGQSGRAISTLFPSIGKCVDDLAFIYGIEVENNNHGPATMHVTTGSQFQGSASVGSWITYGLGSPNKNLPSYMVIQDPRGAPVNGAATWGSGYLPATYQGTVLRSKGTPILHLELPKGVDRALQRKEFDLLNFLNSQHMHEKPDISELEARISAYELAYRMQATAPEALDLSKESVETKRLYGLDNPVTEGFGRQCLLARRLVERGVRHTLLVHGAEINKHSWDDHSNVKGRMQNHAAEVDLPVAGLLNDLKQRGLLEETLVV
;
A
#
# COMPACT_ATOMS: atom_id res chain seq x y z
N PHE A 1 18.87 -2.67 5.15
CA PHE A 1 18.11 -3.72 5.87
C PHE A 1 18.47 -5.13 5.42
N ASP A 2 19.15 -5.27 4.29
CA ASP A 2 19.61 -6.55 3.79
C ASP A 2 20.90 -6.99 4.54
N TYR A 3 20.91 -8.24 4.99
CA TYR A 3 22.00 -8.80 5.79
C TYR A 3 23.19 -9.15 4.89
N LYS A 4 24.23 -8.31 4.94
CA LYS A 4 25.48 -8.44 4.18
C LYS A 4 26.69 -8.38 5.12
N PRO A 5 26.98 -9.44 5.88
CA PRO A 5 28.02 -9.43 6.90
C PRO A 5 29.42 -9.13 6.31
N SER A 6 29.72 -9.60 5.11
CA SER A 6 31.00 -9.34 4.43
C SER A 6 31.27 -7.86 4.12
N LEU A 7 30.25 -6.99 4.10
CA LEU A 7 30.47 -5.55 3.94
C LEU A 7 31.29 -4.94 5.09
N GLN A 8 31.29 -5.58 6.26
CA GLN A 8 32.07 -5.13 7.40
C GLN A 8 33.57 -5.22 7.11
N ASP A 9 34.01 -6.26 6.38
CA ASP A 9 35.42 -6.49 6.04
C ASP A 9 35.94 -5.45 5.04
N TYR A 10 35.04 -4.85 4.27
CA TYR A 10 35.34 -3.81 3.28
C TYR A 10 35.03 -2.39 3.76
N ALA A 11 34.62 -2.21 5.01
CA ALA A 11 34.23 -0.92 5.54
C ALA A 11 35.32 0.16 5.34
N GLY A 12 34.92 1.29 4.76
CA GLY A 12 35.82 2.41 4.46
C GLY A 12 36.74 2.23 3.25
N GLN A 13 36.81 1.04 2.66
CA GLN A 13 37.57 0.81 1.42
C GLN A 13 36.90 1.52 0.23
N PRO A 14 37.66 1.93 -0.78
CA PRO A 14 37.09 2.45 -2.02
C PRO A 14 36.16 1.43 -2.66
N LEU A 15 35.03 1.89 -3.20
CA LEU A 15 34.13 1.04 -3.99
C LEU A 15 34.87 0.57 -5.26
N PRO A 16 34.93 -0.75 -5.55
CA PRO A 16 35.55 -1.23 -6.77
C PRO A 16 34.83 -0.65 -8.00
N ARG A 17 35.57 -0.37 -9.06
CA ARG A 17 34.98 0.05 -10.34
C ARG A 17 34.11 -1.09 -10.87
N MET A 18 32.85 -0.83 -11.05
CA MET A 18 31.90 -1.78 -11.64
C MET A 18 31.87 -1.51 -13.14
N SER A 19 32.16 -2.52 -13.95
CA SER A 19 32.01 -2.45 -15.41
C SER A 19 30.58 -2.79 -15.82
N GLY A 20 30.08 -2.14 -16.88
CA GLY A 20 28.77 -2.44 -17.46
C GLY A 20 27.58 -1.70 -16.85
N LEU A 21 27.83 -0.66 -16.08
CA LEU A 21 26.78 0.22 -15.58
C LEU A 21 26.34 1.23 -16.65
N SER A 22 25.09 1.66 -16.62
CA SER A 22 24.61 2.75 -17.49
C SER A 22 25.36 4.05 -17.19
N GLY A 23 25.53 4.93 -18.18
CA GLY A 23 26.29 6.17 -18.06
C GLY A 23 25.83 7.10 -16.93
N GLU A 24 24.54 7.04 -16.53
CA GLU A 24 24.02 7.77 -15.38
C GLU A 24 24.61 7.25 -14.06
N ILE A 25 24.65 5.94 -13.87
CA ILE A 25 25.23 5.31 -12.68
C ILE A 25 26.74 5.52 -12.68
N GLU A 26 27.40 5.48 -13.84
CA GLU A 26 28.81 5.78 -13.98
C GLU A 26 29.15 7.22 -13.56
N GLY A 27 28.29 8.18 -13.88
CA GLY A 27 28.39 9.57 -13.44
C GLY A 27 28.28 9.71 -11.91
N TYR A 28 27.38 9.00 -11.28
CA TYR A 28 27.28 8.98 -9.80
C TYR A 28 28.51 8.33 -9.16
N LEU A 29 29.04 7.26 -9.74
CA LEU A 29 30.19 6.52 -9.22
C LEU A 29 31.54 7.12 -9.63
N SER A 30 31.55 8.20 -10.44
CA SER A 30 32.79 8.93 -10.83
C SER A 30 33.48 9.60 -9.64
N LYS A 31 32.75 9.86 -8.53
CA LYS A 31 33.32 10.34 -7.27
C LYS A 31 33.83 9.14 -6.44
N PRO A 32 34.90 9.31 -5.65
CA PRO A 32 35.40 8.24 -4.80
C PRO A 32 34.39 7.91 -3.69
N HIS A 33 33.61 6.89 -3.91
CA HIS A 33 32.70 6.33 -2.90
C HIS A 33 33.44 5.29 -2.04
N ARG A 34 33.02 5.15 -0.80
CA ARG A 34 33.53 4.17 0.14
C ARG A 34 32.42 3.21 0.54
N VAL A 35 32.81 1.96 0.78
CA VAL A 35 31.87 0.95 1.29
C VAL A 35 31.43 1.37 2.70
N ILE A 36 30.13 1.43 2.91
CA ILE A 36 29.50 1.70 4.20
C ILE A 36 28.87 0.40 4.69
N PRO A 37 29.31 -0.15 5.84
CA PRO A 37 28.66 -1.31 6.43
C PRO A 37 27.27 -0.94 6.96
N SER A 38 26.47 -1.94 7.32
CA SER A 38 25.18 -1.69 7.93
C SER A 38 25.30 -0.79 9.17
N ALA A 39 24.50 0.27 9.23
CA ALA A 39 24.45 1.18 10.38
C ALA A 39 23.76 0.54 11.60
N PHE A 40 23.09 -0.60 11.42
CA PHE A 40 22.30 -1.28 12.44
C PHE A 40 22.73 -2.74 12.55
N PRO A 41 22.85 -3.26 13.79
CA PRO A 41 23.10 -4.67 14.01
C PRO A 41 21.95 -5.55 13.51
N PHE A 42 22.25 -6.83 13.31
CA PHE A 42 21.27 -7.86 13.03
C PHE A 42 21.20 -8.86 14.19
N LYS A 43 20.01 -9.42 14.37
CA LYS A 43 19.78 -10.53 15.30
C LYS A 43 19.11 -11.68 14.55
N HIS A 44 19.38 -12.90 14.98
CA HIS A 44 18.69 -14.08 14.49
C HIS A 44 17.39 -14.28 15.26
N TYR A 45 16.31 -14.57 14.53
CA TYR A 45 14.97 -14.75 15.06
C TYR A 45 14.35 -16.07 14.57
N GLY A 46 13.36 -16.53 15.33
CA GLY A 46 12.54 -17.70 15.01
C GLY A 46 13.30 -19.01 14.96
N GLN A 47 12.62 -20.06 14.55
CA GLN A 47 13.20 -21.38 14.33
C GLN A 47 14.04 -21.39 13.03
N SER A 48 13.67 -20.59 12.06
CA SER A 48 14.40 -20.41 10.80
C SER A 48 15.77 -19.77 10.98
N GLY A 49 16.05 -19.13 12.13
CA GLY A 49 17.31 -18.45 12.42
C GLY A 49 17.60 -17.29 11.46
N ARG A 50 16.60 -16.67 10.86
CA ARG A 50 16.80 -15.55 9.92
C ARG A 50 17.34 -14.31 10.60
N ALA A 51 18.32 -13.68 9.96
CA ALA A 51 18.91 -12.43 10.43
C ALA A 51 18.00 -11.25 10.05
N ILE A 52 17.49 -10.55 11.04
CA ILE A 52 16.65 -9.35 10.89
C ILE A 52 17.36 -8.18 11.55
N SER A 53 17.32 -7.01 10.92
CA SER A 53 17.85 -5.77 11.50
C SER A 53 17.20 -5.47 12.84
N THR A 54 17.98 -4.98 13.80
CA THR A 54 17.47 -4.54 15.10
C THR A 54 16.47 -3.37 15.03
N LEU A 55 16.27 -2.81 13.86
CA LEU A 55 15.21 -1.84 13.58
C LEU A 55 13.81 -2.47 13.60
N PHE A 56 13.71 -3.79 13.34
CA PHE A 56 12.43 -4.49 13.18
C PHE A 56 12.27 -5.63 14.19
N PRO A 57 12.29 -5.33 15.50
CA PRO A 57 12.20 -6.38 16.53
C PRO A 57 10.85 -7.07 16.60
N SER A 58 9.77 -6.40 16.19
CA SER A 58 8.42 -6.97 16.19
C SER A 58 8.19 -7.85 14.96
N ILE A 59 8.57 -7.39 13.77
CA ILE A 59 8.57 -8.19 12.53
C ILE A 59 9.48 -9.41 12.69
N GLY A 60 10.62 -9.26 13.36
CA GLY A 60 11.52 -10.38 13.65
C GLY A 60 10.85 -11.55 14.38
N LYS A 61 9.85 -11.28 15.22
CA LYS A 61 9.08 -12.35 15.89
C LYS A 61 8.13 -13.11 14.97
N CYS A 62 7.82 -12.55 13.81
CA CYS A 62 6.98 -13.16 12.77
C CYS A 62 7.80 -13.86 11.68
N VAL A 63 9.12 -13.95 11.84
CA VAL A 63 10.06 -14.34 10.77
C VAL A 63 9.80 -15.73 10.19
N ASP A 64 9.27 -16.64 10.97
CA ASP A 64 8.95 -18.01 10.52
C ASP A 64 7.69 -18.07 9.62
N ASP A 65 6.92 -17.00 9.59
CA ASP A 65 5.76 -16.82 8.70
C ASP A 65 6.13 -16.03 7.42
N LEU A 66 7.41 -15.64 7.25
CA LEU A 66 7.88 -14.79 6.15
C LEU A 66 8.74 -15.57 5.16
N ALA A 67 8.47 -15.36 3.88
CA ALA A 67 9.38 -15.73 2.80
C ALA A 67 10.22 -14.51 2.39
N PHE A 68 11.53 -14.72 2.23
CA PHE A 68 12.45 -13.64 1.85
C PHE A 68 12.93 -13.84 0.42
N ILE A 69 12.71 -12.84 -0.41
CA ILE A 69 13.19 -12.81 -1.79
C ILE A 69 14.31 -11.77 -1.87
N TYR A 70 15.53 -12.23 -2.09
CA TYR A 70 16.71 -11.38 -2.23
C TYR A 70 17.01 -11.07 -3.68
N GLY A 71 17.70 -9.97 -3.93
CA GLY A 71 18.16 -9.61 -5.28
C GLY A 71 17.07 -9.13 -6.22
N ILE A 72 15.96 -8.57 -5.68
CA ILE A 72 14.95 -7.88 -6.51
C ILE A 72 15.57 -6.57 -7.00
N GLU A 73 15.54 -6.37 -8.30
CA GLU A 73 16.06 -5.19 -8.98
C GLU A 73 14.96 -4.50 -9.79
N VAL A 74 15.10 -3.20 -9.97
CA VAL A 74 14.33 -2.40 -10.91
C VAL A 74 15.30 -1.74 -11.91
N GLU A 75 14.86 -1.52 -13.13
CA GLU A 75 15.72 -1.03 -14.22
C GLU A 75 16.13 0.46 -14.05
N ASN A 76 15.52 1.18 -13.14
CA ASN A 76 15.73 2.61 -12.98
C ASN A 76 15.97 2.98 -11.52
N ASN A 77 16.95 3.84 -11.27
CA ASN A 77 17.29 4.35 -9.95
C ASN A 77 16.48 5.59 -9.53
N ASN A 78 15.69 6.16 -10.43
CA ASN A 78 14.81 7.29 -10.14
C ASN A 78 13.51 6.80 -9.51
N HIS A 79 13.05 7.46 -8.45
CA HIS A 79 11.86 7.06 -7.67
C HIS A 79 10.60 6.89 -8.50
N GLY A 80 10.33 7.81 -9.45
CA GLY A 80 9.14 7.75 -10.29
C GLY A 80 9.09 6.47 -11.12
N PRO A 81 10.01 6.27 -12.06
CA PRO A 81 10.09 5.05 -12.87
C PRO A 81 10.22 3.77 -12.02
N ALA A 82 11.02 3.78 -10.94
CA ALA A 82 11.19 2.63 -10.08
C ALA A 82 9.89 2.24 -9.36
N THR A 83 9.14 3.20 -8.83
CA THR A 83 7.83 2.97 -8.20
C THR A 83 6.83 2.42 -9.21
N MET A 84 6.81 2.96 -10.43
CA MET A 84 5.97 2.42 -11.50
C MET A 84 6.35 0.98 -11.82
N HIS A 85 7.64 0.68 -11.94
CA HIS A 85 8.11 -0.69 -12.23
C HIS A 85 7.64 -1.68 -11.16
N VAL A 86 7.81 -1.36 -9.88
CA VAL A 86 7.37 -2.23 -8.76
C VAL A 86 5.85 -2.42 -8.75
N THR A 87 5.08 -1.37 -9.06
CA THR A 87 3.61 -1.42 -8.93
C THR A 87 2.87 -1.86 -10.18
N THR A 88 3.48 -1.76 -11.36
CA THR A 88 2.83 -2.05 -12.65
C THR A 88 3.61 -3.00 -13.56
N GLY A 89 4.86 -3.33 -13.22
CA GLY A 89 5.77 -4.09 -14.10
C GLY A 89 6.37 -3.28 -15.24
N SER A 90 6.15 -1.95 -15.29
CA SER A 90 6.70 -1.06 -16.32
C SER A 90 7.19 0.24 -15.70
N GLN A 91 8.33 0.75 -16.11
CA GLN A 91 8.80 2.06 -15.66
C GLN A 91 8.05 3.25 -16.28
N PHE A 92 7.18 3.00 -17.25
CA PHE A 92 6.37 4.02 -17.91
C PHE A 92 4.92 4.00 -17.41
N GLN A 93 4.28 5.16 -17.42
CA GLN A 93 2.86 5.28 -17.12
C GLN A 93 2.01 4.63 -18.24
N GLY A 94 0.80 4.19 -17.88
CA GLY A 94 -0.15 3.59 -18.82
C GLY A 94 -0.35 2.09 -18.63
N SER A 95 0.55 1.42 -17.90
CA SER A 95 0.37 0.01 -17.51
C SER A 95 -0.57 -0.12 -16.32
N ALA A 96 -1.34 -1.22 -16.29
CA ALA A 96 -2.23 -1.52 -15.18
C ALA A 96 -1.43 -1.94 -13.94
N SER A 97 -1.86 -1.47 -12.77
CA SER A 97 -1.25 -1.84 -11.50
C SER A 97 -1.55 -3.31 -11.13
N VAL A 98 -0.70 -3.88 -10.27
CA VAL A 98 -0.87 -5.25 -9.75
C VAL A 98 -2.28 -5.44 -9.16
N GLY A 99 -2.77 -4.47 -8.36
CA GLY A 99 -4.13 -4.55 -7.81
C GLY A 99 -5.23 -4.52 -8.87
N SER A 100 -5.04 -3.77 -9.96
CA SER A 100 -5.97 -3.75 -11.10
C SER A 100 -5.98 -5.10 -11.82
N TRP A 101 -4.82 -5.71 -12.05
CA TRP A 101 -4.72 -7.05 -12.64
C TRP A 101 -5.36 -8.13 -11.76
N ILE A 102 -5.10 -8.10 -10.44
CA ILE A 102 -5.69 -9.05 -9.50
C ILE A 102 -7.22 -8.94 -9.51
N THR A 103 -7.76 -7.72 -9.49
CA THR A 103 -9.22 -7.52 -9.47
C THR A 103 -9.86 -7.80 -10.82
N TYR A 104 -9.18 -7.55 -11.93
CA TYR A 104 -9.62 -7.92 -13.27
C TYR A 104 -9.70 -9.44 -13.43
N GLY A 105 -8.65 -10.17 -13.03
CA GLY A 105 -8.57 -11.62 -13.24
C GLY A 105 -9.39 -12.44 -12.25
N LEU A 106 -9.47 -12.02 -10.99
CA LEU A 106 -10.10 -12.78 -9.91
C LEU A 106 -11.45 -12.22 -9.44
N GLY A 107 -11.80 -11.01 -9.86
CA GLY A 107 -13.00 -10.33 -9.38
C GLY A 107 -12.95 -10.04 -7.87
N SER A 108 -14.13 -9.83 -7.27
CA SER A 108 -14.26 -9.63 -5.83
C SER A 108 -15.41 -10.47 -5.27
N PRO A 109 -15.20 -11.13 -4.12
CA PRO A 109 -16.29 -11.79 -3.39
C PRO A 109 -17.26 -10.77 -2.77
N ASN A 110 -16.81 -9.53 -2.55
CA ASN A 110 -17.61 -8.46 -1.98
C ASN A 110 -18.20 -7.56 -3.07
N LYS A 111 -19.53 -7.31 -3.01
CA LYS A 111 -20.26 -6.45 -3.94
C LYS A 111 -20.53 -5.06 -3.36
N ASN A 112 -20.25 -4.82 -2.08
CA ASN A 112 -20.65 -3.62 -1.36
C ASN A 112 -19.47 -2.70 -1.03
N LEU A 113 -18.24 -3.16 -1.27
CA LEU A 113 -17.00 -2.38 -1.13
C LEU A 113 -16.21 -2.50 -2.45
N PRO A 114 -15.37 -1.51 -2.77
CA PRO A 114 -14.44 -1.61 -3.88
C PRO A 114 -13.58 -2.87 -3.77
N SER A 115 -13.35 -3.53 -4.89
CA SER A 115 -12.49 -4.72 -4.93
C SER A 115 -11.01 -4.41 -4.69
N TYR A 116 -10.60 -3.18 -5.03
CA TYR A 116 -9.24 -2.66 -4.84
C TYR A 116 -9.29 -1.36 -4.03
N MET A 117 -8.75 -1.41 -2.82
CA MET A 117 -8.70 -0.28 -1.90
C MET A 117 -7.25 0.21 -1.72
N VAL A 118 -7.08 1.52 -1.66
CA VAL A 118 -5.77 2.16 -1.41
C VAL A 118 -5.86 3.01 -0.17
N ILE A 119 -5.02 2.75 0.81
CA ILE A 119 -4.93 3.53 2.05
C ILE A 119 -3.64 4.33 2.00
N GLN A 120 -3.77 5.63 1.78
CA GLN A 120 -2.64 6.54 1.64
C GLN A 120 -2.07 6.98 2.97
N ASP A 121 -0.78 7.33 2.98
CA ASP A 121 -0.17 8.05 4.08
C ASP A 121 -0.89 9.41 4.29
N PRO A 122 -1.25 9.77 5.54
CA PRO A 122 -1.90 11.05 5.82
C PRO A 122 -1.01 12.27 5.54
N ARG A 123 0.28 12.05 5.30
CA ARG A 123 1.28 13.10 5.02
C ARG A 123 1.39 13.43 3.53
N GLY A 124 0.89 12.56 2.66
CA GLY A 124 0.87 12.81 1.21
C GLY A 124 0.79 11.54 0.36
N ALA A 125 0.77 11.75 -0.96
CA ALA A 125 0.77 10.68 -1.95
C ALA A 125 2.21 10.25 -2.31
N PRO A 126 2.42 9.05 -2.87
CA PRO A 126 3.70 8.66 -3.48
C PRO A 126 3.99 9.50 -4.75
N VAL A 127 5.23 9.47 -5.21
CA VAL A 127 5.75 10.31 -6.31
C VAL A 127 4.85 10.30 -7.57
N ASN A 128 4.31 9.13 -7.94
CA ASN A 128 3.46 9.01 -9.13
C ASN A 128 1.95 9.17 -8.84
N GLY A 129 1.57 9.44 -7.59
CA GLY A 129 0.17 9.63 -7.22
C GLY A 129 -0.71 8.48 -7.71
N ALA A 130 -1.83 8.84 -8.34
CA ALA A 130 -2.85 7.89 -8.79
C ALA A 130 -2.35 6.89 -9.87
N ALA A 131 -1.28 7.18 -10.59
CA ALA A 131 -0.72 6.24 -11.56
C ALA A 131 -0.24 4.94 -10.91
N THR A 132 0.15 4.98 -9.62
CA THR A 132 0.61 3.82 -8.85
C THR A 132 -0.47 2.73 -8.66
N TRP A 133 -1.76 3.13 -8.68
CA TRP A 133 -2.91 2.23 -8.55
C TRP A 133 -3.92 2.35 -9.69
N GLY A 134 -3.48 2.89 -10.80
CA GLY A 134 -4.29 3.08 -12.00
C GLY A 134 -4.61 1.76 -12.71
N SER A 135 -5.71 1.76 -13.46
CA SER A 135 -6.11 0.62 -14.29
C SER A 135 -5.30 0.51 -15.60
N GLY A 136 -4.55 1.56 -15.96
CA GLY A 136 -3.79 1.59 -17.22
C GLY A 136 -4.72 1.35 -18.44
N TYR A 137 -4.37 0.35 -19.24
CA TYR A 137 -5.17 -0.07 -20.40
C TYR A 137 -6.33 -1.03 -20.06
N LEU A 138 -6.48 -1.43 -18.78
CA LEU A 138 -7.67 -2.16 -18.34
C LEU A 138 -8.86 -1.21 -18.16
N PRO A 139 -10.11 -1.70 -18.17
CA PRO A 139 -11.26 -0.87 -17.89
C PRO A 139 -11.15 -0.10 -16.58
N ALA A 140 -11.57 1.16 -16.57
CA ALA A 140 -11.40 2.07 -15.43
C ALA A 140 -12.06 1.59 -14.13
N THR A 141 -13.00 0.66 -14.21
CA THR A 141 -13.66 0.04 -13.04
C THR A 141 -12.70 -0.75 -12.14
N TYR A 142 -11.51 -1.11 -12.64
CA TYR A 142 -10.52 -1.91 -11.91
C TYR A 142 -9.43 -1.07 -11.23
N GLN A 143 -9.48 0.25 -11.34
CA GLN A 143 -8.52 1.11 -10.63
C GLN A 143 -8.74 1.10 -9.11
N GLY A 144 -7.69 1.39 -8.36
CA GLY A 144 -7.75 1.48 -6.90
C GLY A 144 -8.62 2.64 -6.41
N THR A 145 -9.48 2.37 -5.45
CA THR A 145 -10.28 3.38 -4.75
C THR A 145 -9.57 3.85 -3.50
N VAL A 146 -9.26 5.15 -3.43
CA VAL A 146 -8.50 5.73 -2.34
C VAL A 146 -9.37 5.97 -1.11
N LEU A 147 -8.93 5.45 0.04
CA LEU A 147 -9.42 5.83 1.37
C LEU A 147 -8.59 6.98 1.93
N ARG A 148 -9.26 7.96 2.47
CA ARG A 148 -8.60 9.01 3.24
C ARG A 148 -8.14 8.46 4.58
N SER A 149 -6.90 8.68 4.90
CA SER A 149 -6.31 8.22 6.17
C SER A 149 -6.61 9.16 7.35
N LYS A 150 -7.12 10.37 7.07
CA LYS A 150 -7.56 11.34 8.09
C LYS A 150 -9.00 11.79 7.85
N GLY A 151 -9.73 12.01 8.94
CA GLY A 151 -11.14 12.42 8.91
C GLY A 151 -12.05 11.28 8.46
N THR A 152 -13.13 11.61 7.76
CA THR A 152 -14.03 10.62 7.18
C THR A 152 -13.33 9.89 6.05
N PRO A 153 -13.13 8.56 6.13
CA PRO A 153 -12.35 7.80 5.15
C PRO A 153 -12.88 7.90 3.72
N ILE A 154 -14.20 8.01 3.57
CA ILE A 154 -14.89 8.22 2.30
C ILE A 154 -15.82 9.40 2.47
N LEU A 155 -15.70 10.39 1.59
CA LEU A 155 -16.57 11.58 1.64
C LEU A 155 -17.99 11.24 1.16
N HIS A 156 -18.97 12.02 1.66
CA HIS A 156 -20.36 11.99 1.19
C HIS A 156 -21.05 10.61 1.29
N LEU A 157 -20.68 9.80 2.29
CA LEU A 157 -21.40 8.56 2.59
C LEU A 157 -22.77 8.81 3.24
N GLU A 158 -22.93 9.93 3.92
CA GLU A 158 -24.20 10.31 4.54
C GLU A 158 -25.17 10.87 3.48
N LEU A 159 -26.46 10.61 3.71
CA LEU A 159 -27.51 11.16 2.86
C LEU A 159 -27.57 12.70 3.03
N PRO A 160 -27.79 13.45 1.94
CA PRO A 160 -28.06 14.88 2.03
C PRO A 160 -29.31 15.16 2.89
N LYS A 161 -29.33 16.33 3.55
CA LYS A 161 -30.52 16.74 4.30
C LYS A 161 -31.78 16.74 3.44
N GLY A 162 -32.83 16.08 3.91
CA GLY A 162 -34.11 16.01 3.21
C GLY A 162 -34.22 14.91 2.15
N VAL A 163 -33.17 14.13 1.95
CA VAL A 163 -33.18 12.97 1.05
C VAL A 163 -33.23 11.70 1.91
N ASP A 164 -34.24 10.89 1.72
CA ASP A 164 -34.30 9.54 2.28
C ASP A 164 -33.77 8.51 1.26
N ARG A 165 -33.58 7.27 1.72
CA ARG A 165 -33.07 6.19 0.85
C ARG A 165 -33.96 5.86 -0.32
N ALA A 166 -35.28 6.01 -0.17
CA ALA A 166 -36.22 5.70 -1.23
C ALA A 166 -36.17 6.75 -2.36
N LEU A 167 -36.05 8.01 -1.99
CA LEU A 167 -35.85 9.11 -2.94
C LEU A 167 -34.50 8.96 -3.64
N GLN A 168 -33.43 8.74 -2.89
CA GLN A 168 -32.10 8.52 -3.45
C GLN A 168 -32.11 7.35 -4.45
N ARG A 169 -32.78 6.23 -4.15
CA ARG A 169 -32.87 5.09 -5.07
C ARG A 169 -33.55 5.50 -6.39
N LYS A 170 -34.63 6.26 -6.34
CA LYS A 170 -35.29 6.77 -7.55
C LYS A 170 -34.40 7.69 -8.38
N GLU A 171 -33.63 8.55 -7.71
CA GLU A 171 -32.64 9.42 -8.37
C GLU A 171 -31.56 8.60 -9.07
N PHE A 172 -31.05 7.56 -8.41
CA PHE A 172 -30.08 6.63 -9.01
C PHE A 172 -30.67 5.82 -10.17
N ASP A 173 -31.91 5.35 -10.07
CA ASP A 173 -32.55 4.62 -11.15
C ASP A 173 -32.71 5.51 -12.40
N LEU A 174 -33.09 6.77 -12.22
CA LEU A 174 -33.13 7.75 -13.30
C LEU A 174 -31.73 8.02 -13.88
N LEU A 175 -30.75 8.24 -13.03
CA LEU A 175 -29.35 8.48 -13.47
C LEU A 175 -28.81 7.28 -14.25
N ASN A 176 -29.03 6.07 -13.78
CA ASN A 176 -28.62 4.84 -14.45
C ASN A 176 -29.32 4.68 -15.80
N PHE A 177 -30.62 5.01 -15.89
CA PHE A 177 -31.34 5.02 -17.15
C PHE A 177 -30.71 6.00 -18.15
N LEU A 178 -30.45 7.25 -17.76
CA LEU A 178 -29.83 8.26 -18.60
C LEU A 178 -28.39 7.87 -19.02
N ASN A 179 -27.60 7.34 -18.10
CA ASN A 179 -26.26 6.87 -18.39
C ASN A 179 -26.27 5.66 -19.34
N SER A 180 -27.24 4.75 -19.20
CA SER A 180 -27.36 3.60 -20.09
C SER A 180 -27.75 4.03 -21.52
N GLN A 181 -28.61 5.05 -21.68
CA GLN A 181 -28.89 5.62 -23.00
C GLN A 181 -27.62 6.21 -23.63
N HIS A 182 -26.85 6.99 -22.84
CA HIS A 182 -25.60 7.59 -23.31
C HIS A 182 -24.55 6.52 -23.67
N MET A 183 -24.45 5.45 -22.89
CA MET A 183 -23.56 4.33 -23.20
C MET A 183 -23.95 3.58 -24.47
N HIS A 184 -25.28 3.45 -24.73
CA HIS A 184 -25.77 2.85 -25.96
C HIS A 184 -25.38 3.65 -27.22
N GLU A 185 -25.34 4.99 -27.09
CA GLU A 185 -24.87 5.90 -28.16
C GLU A 185 -23.35 5.87 -28.35
N LYS A 186 -22.60 5.48 -27.31
CA LYS A 186 -21.11 5.51 -27.27
C LYS A 186 -20.56 4.23 -26.62
N PRO A 187 -20.70 3.06 -27.25
CA PRO A 187 -20.38 1.77 -26.64
C PRO A 187 -18.87 1.56 -26.37
N ASP A 188 -17.99 2.31 -27.05
CA ASP A 188 -16.54 2.12 -26.94
C ASP A 188 -15.89 2.92 -25.79
N ILE A 189 -16.69 3.61 -24.95
CA ILE A 189 -16.17 4.43 -23.85
C ILE A 189 -16.31 3.65 -22.53
N SER A 190 -15.27 2.93 -22.13
CA SER A 190 -15.23 2.15 -20.88
C SER A 190 -15.43 2.99 -19.61
N GLU A 191 -15.11 4.29 -19.66
CA GLU A 191 -15.31 5.24 -18.58
C GLU A 191 -16.80 5.46 -18.24
N LEU A 192 -17.71 5.32 -19.19
CA LEU A 192 -19.16 5.40 -18.93
C LEU A 192 -19.63 4.20 -18.11
N GLU A 193 -19.19 2.99 -18.45
CA GLU A 193 -19.46 1.78 -17.67
C GLU A 193 -18.89 1.87 -16.26
N ALA A 194 -17.63 2.30 -16.14
CA ALA A 194 -16.97 2.51 -14.85
C ALA A 194 -17.73 3.54 -13.99
N ARG A 195 -18.26 4.61 -14.61
CA ARG A 195 -19.04 5.64 -13.91
C ARG A 195 -20.37 5.08 -13.38
N ILE A 196 -21.10 4.31 -14.17
CA ILE A 196 -22.36 3.65 -13.75
C ILE A 196 -22.06 2.72 -12.57
N SER A 197 -21.05 1.86 -12.72
CA SER A 197 -20.61 0.94 -11.68
C SER A 197 -20.17 1.65 -10.39
N ALA A 198 -19.49 2.78 -10.51
CA ALA A 198 -19.04 3.59 -9.37
C ALA A 198 -20.24 4.20 -8.60
N TYR A 199 -21.28 4.68 -9.28
CA TYR A 199 -22.47 5.20 -8.61
C TYR A 199 -23.24 4.10 -7.88
N GLU A 200 -23.45 2.94 -8.49
CA GLU A 200 -24.09 1.79 -7.83
C GLU A 200 -23.28 1.31 -6.62
N LEU A 201 -21.96 1.26 -6.76
CA LEU A 201 -21.07 0.90 -5.66
C LEU A 201 -21.18 1.93 -4.52
N ALA A 202 -21.11 3.24 -4.83
CA ALA A 202 -21.24 4.31 -3.84
C ALA A 202 -22.56 4.20 -3.05
N TYR A 203 -23.68 3.90 -3.73
CA TYR A 203 -24.96 3.68 -3.06
C TYR A 203 -24.91 2.49 -2.09
N ARG A 204 -24.34 1.36 -2.50
CA ARG A 204 -24.18 0.18 -1.62
C ARG A 204 -23.24 0.45 -0.46
N MET A 205 -22.15 1.19 -0.71
CA MET A 205 -21.16 1.57 0.30
C MET A 205 -21.74 2.41 1.44
N GLN A 206 -22.75 3.23 1.18
CA GLN A 206 -23.42 4.02 2.24
C GLN A 206 -23.96 3.15 3.38
N ALA A 207 -24.32 1.90 3.10
CA ALA A 207 -24.80 0.96 4.12
C ALA A 207 -23.68 0.20 4.85
N THR A 208 -22.58 -0.11 4.18
CA THR A 208 -21.56 -1.05 4.66
C THR A 208 -20.24 -0.41 5.04
N ALA A 209 -19.84 0.64 4.32
CA ALA A 209 -18.55 1.28 4.58
C ALA A 209 -18.44 1.94 5.97
N PRO A 210 -19.47 2.60 6.53
CA PRO A 210 -19.36 3.18 7.87
C PRO A 210 -18.97 2.15 8.93
N GLU A 211 -19.56 0.96 8.91
CA GLU A 211 -19.22 -0.12 9.84
C GLU A 211 -17.83 -0.71 9.55
N ALA A 212 -17.50 -0.94 8.29
CA ALA A 212 -16.19 -1.48 7.88
C ALA A 212 -15.03 -0.59 8.31
N LEU A 213 -15.21 0.72 8.29
CA LEU A 213 -14.18 1.72 8.56
C LEU A 213 -14.17 2.24 10.01
N ASP A 214 -15.15 1.85 10.83
CA ASP A 214 -15.27 2.27 12.22
C ASP A 214 -14.34 1.45 13.14
N LEU A 215 -13.17 2.01 13.43
CA LEU A 215 -12.20 1.41 14.36
C LEU A 215 -12.58 1.59 15.85
N SER A 216 -13.62 2.35 16.16
CA SER A 216 -14.01 2.58 17.56
C SER A 216 -14.45 1.29 18.25
N LYS A 217 -15.04 0.36 17.48
CA LYS A 217 -15.56 -0.93 17.94
C LYS A 217 -14.49 -2.01 18.16
N GLU A 218 -13.26 -1.76 17.74
CA GLU A 218 -12.17 -2.70 18.00
C GLU A 218 -11.80 -2.70 19.49
N SER A 219 -11.43 -3.87 20.01
CA SER A 219 -11.03 -4.01 21.41
C SER A 219 -9.77 -3.22 21.73
N VAL A 220 -9.55 -2.94 22.99
CA VAL A 220 -8.31 -2.29 23.46
C VAL A 220 -7.09 -3.13 23.11
N GLU A 221 -7.19 -4.45 23.25
CA GLU A 221 -6.13 -5.41 22.93
C GLU A 221 -5.79 -5.38 21.45
N THR A 222 -6.81 -5.40 20.57
CA THR A 222 -6.60 -5.24 19.12
C THR A 222 -5.93 -3.91 18.80
N LYS A 223 -6.42 -2.80 19.35
CA LYS A 223 -5.81 -1.49 19.12
C LYS A 223 -4.35 -1.45 19.56
N ARG A 224 -4.02 -2.07 20.70
CA ARG A 224 -2.65 -2.14 21.21
C ARG A 224 -1.76 -3.03 20.33
N LEU A 225 -2.29 -4.13 19.80
CA LEU A 225 -1.58 -5.03 18.89
C LEU A 225 -1.04 -4.29 17.66
N TYR A 226 -1.79 -3.31 17.14
CA TYR A 226 -1.41 -2.44 16.04
C TYR A 226 -0.69 -1.16 16.47
N GLY A 227 -0.46 -0.97 17.76
CA GLY A 227 0.23 0.21 18.31
C GLY A 227 -0.58 1.51 18.21
N LEU A 228 -1.91 1.46 18.29
CA LEU A 228 -2.76 2.65 18.22
C LEU A 228 -2.69 3.51 19.51
N ASP A 229 -2.13 2.98 20.57
CA ASP A 229 -1.88 3.67 21.83
C ASP A 229 -0.53 4.42 21.87
N ASN A 230 0.28 4.30 20.81
CA ASN A 230 1.57 4.97 20.69
C ASN A 230 1.55 5.97 19.52
N PRO A 231 1.79 7.27 19.74
CA PRO A 231 1.74 8.28 18.70
C PRO A 231 2.73 8.07 17.53
N VAL A 232 3.80 7.28 17.73
CA VAL A 232 4.75 6.94 16.65
C VAL A 232 4.13 5.94 15.66
N THR A 233 3.41 4.95 16.15
CA THR A 233 2.87 3.84 15.37
C THR A 233 1.41 4.04 14.98
N GLU A 234 0.66 4.93 15.68
CA GLU A 234 -0.79 5.11 15.50
C GLU A 234 -1.18 5.31 14.03
N GLY A 235 -0.49 6.18 13.32
CA GLY A 235 -0.83 6.52 11.93
C GLY A 235 -0.83 5.31 11.01
N PHE A 236 0.25 4.56 10.98
CA PHE A 236 0.37 3.36 10.15
C PHE A 236 -0.38 2.17 10.75
N GLY A 237 -0.45 2.08 12.08
CA GLY A 237 -1.27 1.08 12.78
C GLY A 237 -2.74 1.14 12.41
N ARG A 238 -3.31 2.35 12.27
CA ARG A 238 -4.67 2.55 11.76
C ARG A 238 -4.83 2.03 10.33
N GLN A 239 -3.86 2.26 9.46
CA GLN A 239 -3.90 1.76 8.09
C GLN A 239 -3.87 0.23 8.06
N CYS A 240 -2.97 -0.40 8.80
CA CYS A 240 -2.88 -1.86 8.92
C CYS A 240 -4.16 -2.47 9.48
N LEU A 241 -4.73 -1.88 10.53
CA LEU A 241 -5.99 -2.35 11.11
C LEU A 241 -7.17 -2.19 10.15
N LEU A 242 -7.24 -1.09 9.40
CA LEU A 242 -8.24 -0.92 8.34
C LEU A 242 -8.07 -1.98 7.24
N ALA A 243 -6.83 -2.26 6.81
CA ALA A 243 -6.56 -3.29 5.81
C ALA A 243 -7.08 -4.66 6.25
N ARG A 244 -6.81 -5.08 7.50
CA ARG A 244 -7.35 -6.33 8.05
C ARG A 244 -8.88 -6.35 7.99
N ARG A 245 -9.55 -5.27 8.41
CA ARG A 245 -11.02 -5.19 8.37
C ARG A 245 -11.59 -5.26 6.96
N LEU A 246 -10.89 -4.70 5.99
CA LEU A 246 -11.27 -4.78 4.59
C LEU A 246 -11.12 -6.20 4.03
N VAL A 247 -10.02 -6.87 4.37
CA VAL A 247 -9.80 -8.29 4.02
C VAL A 247 -10.88 -9.18 4.61
N GLU A 248 -11.21 -9.04 5.90
CA GLU A 248 -12.33 -9.77 6.54
C GLU A 248 -13.66 -9.61 5.81
N ARG A 249 -13.85 -8.50 5.10
CA ARG A 249 -15.07 -8.19 4.33
C ARG A 249 -14.96 -8.52 2.86
N GLY A 250 -13.91 -9.24 2.47
CA GLY A 250 -13.71 -9.75 1.12
C GLY A 250 -13.26 -8.70 0.11
N VAL A 251 -12.60 -7.62 0.55
CA VAL A 251 -11.85 -6.75 -0.37
C VAL A 251 -10.69 -7.54 -0.95
N ARG A 252 -10.63 -7.61 -2.27
CA ARG A 252 -9.69 -8.49 -2.98
C ARG A 252 -8.24 -8.03 -2.88
N HIS A 253 -8.00 -6.72 -2.96
CA HIS A 253 -6.66 -6.15 -2.90
C HIS A 253 -6.66 -4.86 -2.08
N THR A 254 -5.71 -4.73 -1.18
CA THR A 254 -5.51 -3.51 -0.39
C THR A 254 -4.05 -3.06 -0.50
N LEU A 255 -3.84 -1.85 -1.00
CA LEU A 255 -2.53 -1.22 -1.07
C LEU A 255 -2.37 -0.26 0.10
N LEU A 256 -1.38 -0.49 0.95
CA LEU A 256 -0.96 0.42 2.00
C LEU A 256 0.22 1.27 1.51
N VAL A 257 0.11 2.57 1.65
CA VAL A 257 1.20 3.51 1.31
C VAL A 257 1.73 4.11 2.59
N HIS A 258 3.01 3.88 2.88
CA HIS A 258 3.73 4.51 3.98
C HIS A 258 4.85 5.39 3.43
N GLY A 259 4.91 6.62 3.92
CA GLY A 259 5.81 7.65 3.42
C GLY A 259 5.13 8.50 2.33
N ALA A 260 5.29 9.79 2.49
CA ALA A 260 4.81 10.77 1.54
C ALA A 260 5.95 11.22 0.63
N GLU A 261 5.59 12.07 -0.29
CA GLU A 261 6.43 12.72 -1.26
C GLU A 261 7.84 13.10 -0.75
N ILE A 262 8.79 13.08 -1.65
CA ILE A 262 10.20 13.46 -1.49
C ILE A 262 10.37 14.62 -0.49
N ASN A 263 11.16 14.44 0.51
CA ASN A 263 11.88 15.40 1.38
C ASN A 263 11.68 15.37 2.90
N LYS A 264 10.63 14.82 3.51
CA LYS A 264 10.51 14.80 4.98
C LYS A 264 9.99 13.50 5.59
N HIS A 265 9.27 12.70 4.82
CA HIS A 265 8.56 11.52 5.30
C HIS A 265 8.73 10.30 4.39
N SER A 266 9.59 10.41 3.36
CA SER A 266 9.95 9.30 2.49
C SER A 266 11.09 8.48 3.09
N TRP A 267 11.24 7.26 2.62
CA TRP A 267 12.38 6.40 2.96
C TRP A 267 13.67 6.79 2.22
N ASP A 268 13.61 7.82 1.38
CA ASP A 268 14.77 8.38 0.67
C ASP A 268 15.45 9.45 1.51
N ASP A 269 16.34 9.03 2.38
CA ASP A 269 17.07 9.90 3.29
C ASP A 269 18.48 10.20 2.78
N HIS A 270 18.69 11.41 2.29
CA HIS A 270 19.99 11.90 1.83
C HIS A 270 20.87 12.50 2.94
N SER A 271 20.34 12.67 4.14
CA SER A 271 21.06 13.18 5.31
C SER A 271 20.54 12.55 6.59
N ASN A 272 21.43 12.39 7.59
CA ASN A 272 21.08 11.74 8.85
C ASN A 272 20.35 10.39 8.66
N VAL A 273 20.82 9.60 7.69
CA VAL A 273 20.18 8.31 7.30
C VAL A 273 19.93 7.42 8.51
N LYS A 274 20.90 7.33 9.43
CA LYS A 274 20.75 6.51 10.64
C LYS A 274 19.54 6.91 11.50
N GLY A 275 19.42 8.19 11.83
CA GLY A 275 18.33 8.67 12.69
C GLY A 275 16.96 8.58 12.00
N ARG A 276 16.91 8.91 10.71
CA ARG A 276 15.65 8.86 9.95
C ARG A 276 15.15 7.44 9.73
N MET A 277 16.05 6.49 9.39
CA MET A 277 15.69 5.09 9.26
C MET A 277 15.16 4.49 10.57
N GLN A 278 15.70 4.92 11.72
CA GLN A 278 15.16 4.52 13.03
C GLN A 278 13.70 5.00 13.19
N ASN A 279 13.40 6.24 12.81
CA ASN A 279 12.05 6.78 12.92
C ASN A 279 11.08 6.04 11.99
N HIS A 280 11.44 5.87 10.70
CA HIS A 280 10.59 5.17 9.74
C HIS A 280 10.36 3.70 10.14
N ALA A 281 11.39 3.02 10.61
CA ALA A 281 11.26 1.65 11.08
C ALA A 281 10.35 1.55 12.32
N ALA A 282 10.48 2.50 13.25
CA ALA A 282 9.62 2.55 14.44
C ALA A 282 8.15 2.76 14.10
N GLU A 283 7.84 3.53 13.04
CA GLU A 283 6.47 3.75 12.57
C GLU A 283 5.81 2.46 12.06
N VAL A 284 6.57 1.53 11.44
CA VAL A 284 6.02 0.38 10.72
C VAL A 284 6.20 -0.98 11.41
N ASP A 285 7.21 -1.15 12.25
CA ASP A 285 7.59 -2.45 12.82
C ASP A 285 6.44 -3.12 13.59
N LEU A 286 5.91 -2.43 14.59
CA LEU A 286 4.79 -2.98 15.40
C LEU A 286 3.51 -3.13 14.59
N PRO A 287 3.08 -2.13 13.78
CA PRO A 287 1.88 -2.26 12.94
C PRO A 287 1.90 -3.43 11.97
N VAL A 288 3.02 -3.68 11.28
CA VAL A 288 3.15 -4.81 10.35
C VAL A 288 3.09 -6.14 11.10
N ALA A 289 3.83 -6.25 12.21
CA ALA A 289 3.76 -7.46 13.05
C ALA A 289 2.35 -7.68 13.62
N GLY A 290 1.66 -6.60 14.00
CA GLY A 290 0.27 -6.62 14.45
C GLY A 290 -0.67 -7.16 13.37
N LEU A 291 -0.52 -6.69 12.13
CA LEU A 291 -1.29 -7.19 10.99
C LEU A 291 -1.08 -8.69 10.75
N LEU A 292 0.17 -9.14 10.70
CA LEU A 292 0.51 -10.55 10.48
C LEU A 292 -0.07 -11.45 11.58
N ASN A 293 0.11 -11.05 12.84
CA ASN A 293 -0.40 -11.80 13.98
C ASN A 293 -1.93 -11.84 14.02
N ASP A 294 -2.61 -10.73 13.75
CA ASP A 294 -4.08 -10.67 13.77
C ASP A 294 -4.68 -11.48 12.61
N LEU A 295 -4.11 -11.41 11.41
CA LEU A 295 -4.50 -12.25 10.28
C LEU A 295 -4.31 -13.74 10.62
N LYS A 296 -3.19 -14.11 11.22
CA LYS A 296 -2.89 -15.48 11.63
C LYS A 296 -3.87 -15.99 12.71
N GLN A 297 -4.11 -15.20 13.76
CA GLN A 297 -5.03 -15.56 14.85
C GLN A 297 -6.48 -15.74 14.36
N ARG A 298 -6.87 -15.03 13.32
CA ARG A 298 -8.21 -15.12 12.70
C ARG A 298 -8.31 -16.19 11.62
N GLY A 299 -7.23 -16.88 11.29
CA GLY A 299 -7.18 -17.84 10.18
C GLY A 299 -7.21 -17.17 8.79
N LEU A 300 -7.08 -15.85 8.71
CA LEU A 300 -7.11 -15.11 7.46
C LEU A 300 -5.79 -15.15 6.70
N LEU A 301 -4.68 -15.44 7.37
CA LEU A 301 -3.37 -15.48 6.74
C LEU A 301 -3.22 -16.65 5.74
N GLU A 302 -4.02 -17.73 5.91
CA GLU A 302 -4.03 -18.86 4.98
C GLU A 302 -4.61 -18.49 3.60
N GLU A 303 -5.46 -17.46 3.55
CA GLU A 303 -6.13 -17.00 2.33
C GLU A 303 -5.66 -15.60 1.88
N THR A 304 -4.71 -15.00 2.60
CA THR A 304 -4.25 -13.64 2.35
C THR A 304 -2.74 -13.62 2.15
N LEU A 305 -2.30 -13.23 0.95
CA LEU A 305 -0.90 -12.94 0.69
C LEU A 305 -0.60 -11.50 1.11
N VAL A 306 0.36 -11.34 2.03
CA VAL A 306 0.91 -10.05 2.44
C VAL A 306 2.29 -9.90 1.79
N VAL A 307 2.50 -8.83 1.00
CA VAL A 307 3.74 -8.56 0.26
C VAL A 307 4.36 -7.26 0.75
#